data_5c0dd706cd07fbd2579cf46912cb4f00
#
_entry.id   5c0dd706cd07fbd2579cf46912cb4f00
#
_cell.length_a   1.000
_cell.length_b   1.000
_cell.length_c   1.000
_cell.angle_alpha   90.00
_cell.angle_beta   90.00
_cell.angle_gamma   90.00
#
_symmetry.space_group_name_H-M   'P 1'
#
loop_
_entity.id
_entity.type
_entity.pdbx_description
1 polymer ?
#
loop_
_entity_poly.entity_id
_entity_poly.type
_entity_poly.pdbx_seq_one_letter_code
_entity_poly.pdbx_strand_id
1 'polypeptide(L)'
;GDIKKKRESDYWKSIEFSLMEKAAVSYYPSYVEEEAIHAIHPEYKIKAITAYVYEKFLENIDKDFAKREGLLFVGGFAHPPNADAVLWFAKEIFPLIRQRIDVNFYVVGSKVTDEIKALEQPGSGIIVKGFVTEEELASLYSTSRIVVVPLRYGAGVKGKVVEAVYNGAAIVTTSIGSEGIPEADRVMKVADGPEA
;
A
#
# COMPACT_ATOMS: atom_id res chain seq x y z
N GLY A 1 -12.26 -0.95 -25.62
CA GLY A 1 -11.78 -0.58 -24.25
C GLY A 1 -10.45 0.13 -24.29
N ASP A 2 -9.41 -0.43 -24.87
CA ASP A 2 -8.04 0.07 -24.80
C ASP A 2 -7.80 1.42 -25.50
N ILE A 3 -8.41 1.65 -26.65
CA ILE A 3 -8.23 2.91 -27.41
C ILE A 3 -8.77 4.10 -26.63
N LYS A 4 -9.91 3.96 -25.92
CA LYS A 4 -10.49 5.02 -25.11
C LYS A 4 -9.60 5.35 -23.90
N LYS A 5 -9.14 4.33 -23.20
CA LYS A 5 -8.20 4.49 -22.05
C LYS A 5 -6.89 5.12 -22.48
N LYS A 6 -6.35 4.73 -23.63
CA LYS A 6 -5.10 5.31 -24.15
C LYS A 6 -5.28 6.80 -24.47
N ARG A 7 -6.38 7.21 -25.15
CA ARG A 7 -6.68 8.61 -25.44
C ARG A 7 -6.83 9.45 -24.18
N GLU A 8 -7.50 8.91 -23.16
CA GLU A 8 -7.66 9.57 -21.88
C GLU A 8 -6.32 9.74 -21.16
N SER A 9 -5.48 8.71 -21.16
CA SER A 9 -4.11 8.76 -20.62
C SER A 9 -3.26 9.81 -21.35
N ASP A 10 -3.26 9.80 -22.69
CA ASP A 10 -2.49 10.76 -23.51
C ASP A 10 -2.97 12.21 -23.27
N TYR A 11 -4.28 12.41 -23.09
CA TYR A 11 -4.86 13.72 -22.76
C TYR A 11 -4.37 14.24 -21.40
N TRP A 12 -4.47 13.43 -20.35
CA TRP A 12 -4.00 13.83 -19.01
C TRP A 12 -2.51 14.07 -18.98
N LYS A 13 -1.73 13.22 -19.64
CA LYS A 13 -0.29 13.40 -19.78
C LYS A 13 0.07 14.72 -20.46
N SER A 14 -0.66 15.12 -21.51
CA SER A 14 -0.43 16.40 -22.19
C SER A 14 -0.72 17.61 -21.32
N ILE A 15 -1.77 17.54 -20.48
CA ILE A 15 -2.09 18.58 -19.50
C ILE A 15 -0.98 18.68 -18.45
N GLU A 16 -0.59 17.56 -17.89
CA GLU A 16 0.43 17.48 -16.86
C GLU A 16 1.75 18.08 -17.35
N PHE A 17 2.22 17.69 -18.53
CA PHE A 17 3.44 18.25 -19.11
C PHE A 17 3.33 19.74 -19.43
N SER A 18 2.17 20.21 -19.91
CA SER A 18 1.94 21.64 -20.11
C SER A 18 1.98 22.46 -18.82
N LEU A 19 1.59 21.87 -17.69
CA LEU A 19 1.71 22.51 -16.37
C LEU A 19 3.16 22.53 -15.89
N MET A 20 3.88 21.43 -16.05
CA MET A 20 5.31 21.34 -15.70
C MET A 20 6.17 22.35 -16.47
N GLU A 21 5.93 22.48 -17.77
CA GLU A 21 6.63 23.46 -18.62
C GLU A 21 6.50 24.90 -18.13
N LYS A 22 5.32 25.25 -17.56
CA LYS A 22 5.00 26.59 -17.08
C LYS A 22 5.36 26.80 -15.60
N ALA A 23 5.56 25.74 -14.85
CA ALA A 23 5.85 25.82 -13.42
C ALA A 23 7.30 26.25 -13.16
N ALA A 24 7.51 27.06 -12.12
CA ALA A 24 8.85 27.36 -11.64
C ALA A 24 9.56 26.12 -11.13
N VAL A 25 8.81 25.20 -10.52
CA VAL A 25 9.22 23.84 -10.09
C VAL A 25 7.97 23.01 -9.87
N SER A 26 8.02 21.72 -10.18
CA SER A 26 6.98 20.73 -9.85
C SER A 26 7.54 19.71 -8.86
N TYR A 27 6.75 19.37 -7.84
CA TYR A 27 7.13 18.42 -6.81
C TYR A 27 6.35 17.12 -6.96
N TYR A 28 7.05 16.00 -6.84
CA TYR A 28 6.48 14.65 -6.84
C TYR A 28 6.81 13.94 -5.53
N PRO A 29 5.95 13.05 -5.05
CA PRO A 29 6.17 12.36 -3.79
C PRO A 29 7.26 11.27 -3.86
N SER A 30 7.80 11.00 -5.06
CA SER A 30 8.74 9.92 -5.29
C SER A 30 9.84 10.32 -6.27
N TYR A 31 11.08 9.94 -5.98
CA TYR A 31 12.22 10.07 -6.89
C TYR A 31 12.05 9.23 -8.18
N VAL A 32 11.26 8.16 -8.12
CA VAL A 32 10.96 7.33 -9.31
C VAL A 32 10.20 8.13 -10.35
N GLU A 33 9.25 8.95 -9.92
CA GLU A 33 8.49 9.84 -10.80
C GLU A 33 9.38 10.99 -11.32
N GLU A 34 10.23 11.57 -10.47
CA GLU A 34 11.22 12.58 -10.87
C GLU A 34 12.13 12.03 -11.98
N GLU A 35 12.73 10.87 -11.78
CA GLU A 35 13.61 10.22 -12.77
C GLU A 35 12.87 9.88 -14.07
N ALA A 36 11.65 9.35 -13.97
CA ALA A 36 10.83 9.01 -15.14
C ALA A 36 10.49 10.24 -16.00
N ILE A 37 10.21 11.38 -15.36
CA ILE A 37 9.93 12.63 -16.08
C ILE A 37 11.20 13.21 -16.67
N HIS A 38 12.31 13.24 -15.92
CA HIS A 38 13.59 13.74 -16.42
C HIS A 38 14.14 12.90 -17.58
N ALA A 39 13.83 11.61 -17.65
CA ALA A 39 14.21 10.77 -18.78
C ALA A 39 13.52 11.18 -20.09
N ILE A 40 12.35 11.84 -20.03
CA ILE A 40 11.58 12.30 -21.20
C ILE A 40 11.80 13.78 -21.44
N HIS A 41 11.84 14.58 -20.36
CA HIS A 41 11.91 16.03 -20.34
C HIS A 41 12.97 16.50 -19.34
N PRO A 42 14.28 16.40 -19.67
CA PRO A 42 15.36 16.80 -18.77
C PRO A 42 15.37 18.30 -18.44
N GLU A 43 14.71 19.10 -19.28
CA GLU A 43 14.61 20.57 -19.11
C GLU A 43 13.57 20.96 -18.02
N TYR A 44 12.67 20.07 -17.65
CA TYR A 44 11.66 20.39 -16.64
C TYR A 44 12.27 20.42 -15.23
N LYS A 45 11.83 21.39 -14.43
CA LYS A 45 12.28 21.54 -13.05
C LYS A 45 11.41 20.68 -12.12
N ILE A 46 11.72 19.39 -12.08
CA ILE A 46 11.04 18.42 -11.22
C ILE A 46 11.93 18.12 -10.03
N LYS A 47 11.30 17.93 -8.85
CA LYS A 47 11.98 17.52 -7.63
C LYS A 47 11.12 16.55 -6.83
N ALA A 48 11.74 15.51 -6.32
CA ALA A 48 11.11 14.66 -5.33
C ALA A 48 11.02 15.40 -3.99
N ILE A 49 9.89 15.23 -3.31
CA ILE A 49 9.66 15.70 -1.95
C ILE A 49 8.92 14.64 -1.17
N THR A 50 9.34 14.41 0.07
CA THR A 50 8.64 13.48 0.95
C THR A 50 7.24 13.99 1.26
N ALA A 51 6.23 13.23 0.86
CA ALA A 51 4.82 13.58 1.09
C ALA A 51 4.34 13.21 2.50
N TYR A 52 5.07 12.35 3.18
CA TYR A 52 4.71 11.80 4.50
C TYR A 52 5.72 12.27 5.54
N VAL A 53 5.29 13.20 6.40
CA VAL A 53 6.11 13.75 7.47
C VAL A 53 5.39 13.51 8.78
N TYR A 54 6.06 12.86 9.71
CA TYR A 54 5.57 12.66 11.08
C TYR A 54 6.32 13.60 12.01
N GLU A 55 5.58 14.35 12.82
CA GLU A 55 6.16 15.33 13.76
C GLU A 55 6.97 14.65 14.88
N LYS A 56 6.60 13.41 15.22
CA LYS A 56 7.24 12.63 16.29
C LYS A 56 7.44 11.20 15.84
N PHE A 57 8.54 10.61 16.26
CA PHE A 57 8.75 9.17 16.16
C PHE A 57 8.08 8.48 17.36
N LEU A 58 7.59 7.25 17.14
CA LEU A 58 7.09 6.42 18.24
C LEU A 58 8.28 5.90 19.03
N GLU A 59 8.46 6.40 20.26
CA GLU A 59 9.60 6.05 21.11
C GLU A 59 9.51 4.65 21.73
N ASN A 60 8.28 4.15 21.93
CA ASN A 60 8.00 2.90 22.64
C ASN A 60 7.23 1.90 21.75
N ILE A 61 7.82 1.51 20.63
CA ILE A 61 7.29 0.40 19.84
C ILE A 61 7.57 -0.89 20.61
N ASP A 62 6.52 -1.63 20.97
CA ASP A 62 6.68 -2.97 21.53
C ASP A 62 7.38 -3.88 20.50
N LYS A 63 8.62 -4.25 20.83
CA LYS A 63 9.46 -5.10 20.00
C LYS A 63 9.24 -6.59 20.25
N ASP A 64 8.33 -6.95 21.14
CA ASP A 64 8.01 -8.36 21.41
C ASP A 64 7.09 -8.92 20.32
N PHE A 65 7.68 -9.16 19.17
CA PHE A 65 6.96 -9.75 18.03
C PHE A 65 6.38 -11.13 18.33
N ALA A 66 6.79 -11.81 19.39
CA ALA A 66 6.23 -13.10 19.77
C ALA A 66 4.77 -12.99 20.25
N LYS A 67 4.39 -11.83 20.79
CA LYS A 67 3.02 -11.55 21.24
C LYS A 67 2.08 -11.05 20.14
N ARG A 68 2.63 -10.68 18.98
CA ARG A 68 1.82 -10.18 17.87
C ARG A 68 1.20 -11.33 17.09
N GLU A 69 -0.05 -11.15 16.68
CA GLU A 69 -0.83 -12.18 15.99
C GLU A 69 -1.55 -11.59 14.77
N GLY A 70 -1.79 -12.45 13.79
CA GLY A 70 -2.57 -12.09 12.62
C GLY A 70 -1.84 -11.29 11.56
N LEU A 71 -2.52 -11.16 10.44
CA LEU A 71 -2.11 -10.36 9.29
C LEU A 71 -3.05 -9.16 9.18
N LEU A 72 -2.53 -8.00 8.82
CA LEU A 72 -3.31 -6.76 8.71
C LEU A 72 -3.17 -6.16 7.31
N PHE A 73 -4.29 -5.80 6.70
CA PHE A 73 -4.35 -4.91 5.55
C PHE A 73 -5.11 -3.64 5.90
N VAL A 74 -4.56 -2.49 5.52
CA VAL A 74 -5.20 -1.17 5.71
C VAL A 74 -5.36 -0.46 4.37
N GLY A 75 -6.59 0.03 4.07
CA GLY A 75 -6.78 0.82 2.86
C GLY A 75 -8.24 1.13 2.53
N GLY A 76 -8.51 2.31 1.96
CA GLY A 76 -9.85 2.68 1.48
C GLY A 76 -10.23 1.93 0.20
N PHE A 77 -11.39 1.28 0.19
CA PHE A 77 -11.82 0.40 -0.92
C PHE A 77 -12.55 1.15 -2.05
N ALA A 78 -12.73 2.47 -1.94
CA ALA A 78 -13.05 3.31 -3.08
C ALA A 78 -11.89 3.38 -4.10
N HIS A 79 -10.67 3.04 -3.67
CA HIS A 79 -9.49 2.97 -4.54
C HIS A 79 -9.33 1.54 -5.08
N PRO A 80 -9.53 1.33 -6.41
CA PRO A 80 -9.56 -0.01 -7.00
C PRO A 80 -8.35 -0.91 -6.70
N PRO A 81 -7.10 -0.41 -6.67
CA PRO A 81 -5.95 -1.23 -6.31
C PRO A 81 -6.05 -1.88 -4.93
N ASN A 82 -6.71 -1.23 -3.96
CA ASN A 82 -6.88 -1.80 -2.62
C ASN A 82 -7.87 -2.96 -2.60
N ALA A 83 -8.99 -2.82 -3.31
CA ALA A 83 -9.98 -3.88 -3.42
C ALA A 83 -9.40 -5.10 -4.12
N ASP A 84 -8.70 -4.88 -5.25
CA ASP A 84 -8.02 -5.91 -6.01
C ASP A 84 -6.97 -6.65 -5.14
N ALA A 85 -6.15 -5.92 -4.40
CA ALA A 85 -5.12 -6.49 -3.53
C ALA A 85 -5.71 -7.42 -2.46
N VAL A 86 -6.77 -6.99 -1.77
CA VAL A 86 -7.41 -7.81 -0.73
C VAL A 86 -8.05 -9.05 -1.33
N LEU A 87 -8.76 -8.90 -2.45
CA LEU A 87 -9.42 -10.03 -3.12
C LEU A 87 -8.41 -11.05 -3.63
N TRP A 88 -7.33 -10.59 -4.25
CA TRP A 88 -6.25 -11.46 -4.70
C TRP A 88 -5.58 -12.18 -3.53
N PHE A 89 -5.18 -11.45 -2.50
CA PHE A 89 -4.55 -12.03 -1.31
C PHE A 89 -5.44 -13.08 -0.64
N ALA A 90 -6.71 -12.75 -0.44
CA ALA A 90 -7.67 -13.64 0.20
C ALA A 90 -7.96 -14.92 -0.60
N LYS A 91 -7.95 -14.84 -1.93
CA LYS A 91 -8.29 -15.98 -2.81
C LYS A 91 -7.08 -16.85 -3.16
N GLU A 92 -5.91 -16.25 -3.36
CA GLU A 92 -4.74 -16.94 -3.92
C GLU A 92 -3.61 -17.18 -2.90
N ILE A 93 -3.44 -16.30 -1.92
CA ILE A 93 -2.29 -16.35 -1.00
C ILE A 93 -2.71 -16.83 0.39
N PHE A 94 -3.73 -16.23 0.97
CA PHE A 94 -4.12 -16.50 2.34
C PHE A 94 -4.49 -17.98 2.61
N PRO A 95 -5.15 -18.70 1.69
CA PRO A 95 -5.39 -20.14 1.85
C PRO A 95 -4.11 -20.97 1.98
N LEU A 96 -3.04 -20.60 1.26
CA LEU A 96 -1.74 -21.29 1.35
C LEU A 96 -1.09 -21.07 2.71
N ILE A 97 -1.22 -19.86 3.25
CA ILE A 97 -0.76 -19.54 4.61
C ILE A 97 -1.54 -20.36 5.64
N ARG A 98 -2.87 -20.41 5.53
CA ARG A 98 -3.77 -21.13 6.44
C ARG A 98 -3.53 -22.65 6.47
N GLN A 99 -3.04 -23.21 5.38
CA GLN A 99 -2.62 -24.63 5.37
C GLN A 99 -1.45 -24.93 6.29
N ARG A 100 -0.62 -23.92 6.61
CA ARG A 100 0.61 -24.06 7.40
C ARG A 100 0.47 -23.55 8.83
N ILE A 101 -0.31 -22.49 9.02
CA ILE A 101 -0.47 -21.84 10.33
C ILE A 101 -1.92 -21.39 10.52
N ASP A 102 -2.40 -21.50 11.77
CA ASP A 102 -3.70 -20.93 12.15
C ASP A 102 -3.51 -19.45 12.45
N VAL A 103 -3.98 -18.59 11.55
CA VAL A 103 -3.80 -17.14 11.63
C VAL A 103 -5.03 -16.43 11.06
N ASN A 104 -5.36 -15.26 11.62
CA ASN A 104 -6.42 -14.40 11.12
C ASN A 104 -5.86 -13.33 10.18
N PHE A 105 -6.68 -12.91 9.23
CA PHE A 105 -6.42 -11.79 8.33
C PHE A 105 -7.45 -10.69 8.57
N TYR A 106 -6.99 -9.57 9.11
CA TYR A 106 -7.79 -8.38 9.40
C TYR A 106 -7.80 -7.43 8.21
N VAL A 107 -8.99 -7.12 7.70
CA VAL A 107 -9.22 -6.21 6.58
C VAL A 107 -9.84 -4.92 7.10
N VAL A 108 -9.07 -3.83 7.05
CA VAL A 108 -9.44 -2.54 7.63
C VAL A 108 -9.51 -1.47 6.55
N GLY A 109 -10.57 -0.67 6.58
CA GLY A 109 -10.68 0.50 5.72
C GLY A 109 -12.10 0.93 5.40
N SER A 110 -12.22 2.12 4.83
CA SER A 110 -13.51 2.70 4.45
C SER A 110 -14.04 2.16 3.12
N LYS A 111 -15.35 2.32 2.90
CA LYS A 111 -16.02 1.95 1.62
C LYS A 111 -15.85 0.47 1.25
N VAL A 112 -15.97 -0.40 2.23
CA VAL A 112 -15.91 -1.86 2.01
C VAL A 112 -17.01 -2.28 1.03
N THR A 113 -16.61 -3.00 -0.04
CA THR A 113 -17.53 -3.53 -1.04
C THR A 113 -18.19 -4.83 -0.56
N ASP A 114 -19.32 -5.20 -1.15
CA ASP A 114 -20.00 -6.45 -0.78
C ASP A 114 -19.17 -7.69 -1.12
N GLU A 115 -18.33 -7.61 -2.16
CA GLU A 115 -17.38 -8.68 -2.51
C GLU A 115 -16.33 -8.89 -1.41
N ILE A 116 -15.82 -7.80 -0.80
CA ILE A 116 -14.87 -7.90 0.32
C ILE A 116 -15.57 -8.38 1.58
N LYS A 117 -16.79 -7.92 1.88
CA LYS A 117 -17.58 -8.42 3.02
C LYS A 117 -17.82 -9.93 2.92
N ALA A 118 -18.06 -10.42 1.71
CA ALA A 118 -18.31 -11.83 1.44
C ALA A 118 -17.08 -12.74 1.68
N LEU A 119 -15.89 -12.19 1.91
CA LEU A 119 -14.70 -12.95 2.33
C LEU A 119 -14.80 -13.44 3.77
N GLU A 120 -15.55 -12.74 4.62
CA GLU A 120 -15.78 -13.13 6.01
C GLU A 120 -16.81 -14.25 6.09
N GLN A 121 -16.32 -15.49 6.04
CA GLN A 121 -17.12 -16.69 6.16
C GLN A 121 -16.73 -17.50 7.40
N PRO A 122 -17.61 -18.28 7.99
CA PRO A 122 -17.25 -19.17 9.09
C PRO A 122 -16.06 -20.05 8.73
N GLY A 123 -15.01 -19.98 9.55
CA GLY A 123 -13.78 -20.75 9.35
C GLY A 123 -12.79 -20.19 8.34
N SER A 124 -13.11 -19.10 7.62
CA SER A 124 -12.17 -18.48 6.66
C SER A 124 -10.93 -17.91 7.33
N GLY A 125 -11.00 -17.48 8.58
CA GLY A 125 -9.95 -16.72 9.26
C GLY A 125 -9.83 -15.29 8.77
N ILE A 126 -10.75 -14.80 7.93
CA ILE A 126 -10.79 -13.42 7.45
C ILE A 126 -11.80 -12.63 8.26
N ILE A 127 -11.40 -11.47 8.77
CA ILE A 127 -12.20 -10.57 9.61
C ILE A 127 -12.23 -9.19 8.95
N VAL A 128 -13.40 -8.80 8.46
CA VAL A 128 -13.59 -7.52 7.77
C VAL A 128 -14.09 -6.48 8.76
N LYS A 129 -13.15 -5.74 9.36
CA LYS A 129 -13.48 -4.71 10.38
C LYS A 129 -14.11 -3.44 9.78
N GLY A 130 -13.90 -3.18 8.52
CA GLY A 130 -14.34 -1.93 7.90
C GLY A 130 -13.58 -0.72 8.41
N PHE A 131 -14.27 0.43 8.52
CA PHE A 131 -13.67 1.64 9.09
C PHE A 131 -13.52 1.50 10.60
N VAL A 132 -12.36 1.86 11.12
CA VAL A 132 -12.01 1.83 12.54
C VAL A 132 -11.55 3.21 13.00
N THR A 133 -11.53 3.47 14.30
CA THR A 133 -10.97 4.71 14.87
C THR A 133 -9.43 4.72 14.77
N GLU A 134 -8.82 5.89 14.99
CA GLU A 134 -7.36 6.01 15.00
C GLU A 134 -6.73 5.18 16.12
N GLU A 135 -7.37 5.12 17.29
CA GLU A 135 -6.92 4.31 18.43
C GLU A 135 -6.99 2.81 18.11
N GLU A 136 -8.08 2.36 17.49
CA GLU A 136 -8.21 0.96 17.05
C GLU A 136 -7.18 0.62 15.97
N LEU A 137 -6.93 1.54 15.03
CA LEU A 137 -5.93 1.36 13.99
C LEU A 137 -4.53 1.24 14.58
N ALA A 138 -4.16 2.13 15.50
CA ALA A 138 -2.89 2.07 16.22
C ALA A 138 -2.74 0.75 17.01
N SER A 139 -3.82 0.30 17.68
CA SER A 139 -3.84 -1.00 18.35
C SER A 139 -3.63 -2.15 17.38
N LEU A 140 -4.28 -2.12 16.20
CA LEU A 140 -4.11 -3.16 15.18
C LEU A 140 -2.68 -3.20 14.63
N TYR A 141 -2.05 -2.04 14.38
CA TYR A 141 -0.63 -2.01 13.99
C TYR A 141 0.30 -2.58 15.07
N SER A 142 0.02 -2.30 16.34
CA SER A 142 0.87 -2.78 17.45
C SER A 142 0.68 -4.27 17.76
N THR A 143 -0.50 -4.82 17.50
CA THR A 143 -0.84 -6.22 17.82
C THR A 143 -0.72 -7.16 16.64
N SER A 144 -0.79 -6.66 15.41
CA SER A 144 -0.63 -7.50 14.21
C SER A 144 0.81 -7.93 14.01
N ARG A 145 0.99 -9.20 13.65
CA ARG A 145 2.31 -9.77 13.40
C ARG A 145 2.92 -9.26 12.12
N ILE A 146 2.14 -9.15 11.06
CA ILE A 146 2.58 -8.70 9.74
C ILE A 146 1.52 -7.79 9.14
N VAL A 147 1.95 -6.67 8.59
CA VAL A 147 1.14 -5.86 7.67
C VAL A 147 1.42 -6.32 6.25
N VAL A 148 0.36 -6.70 5.53
CA VAL A 148 0.46 -7.15 4.13
C VAL A 148 -0.05 -6.06 3.20
N VAL A 149 0.73 -5.73 2.16
CA VAL A 149 0.36 -4.73 1.15
C VAL A 149 0.52 -5.34 -0.25
N PRO A 150 -0.35 -6.27 -0.64
CA PRO A 150 -0.21 -7.09 -1.84
C PRO A 150 -0.79 -6.37 -3.06
N LEU A 151 -0.32 -5.16 -3.37
CA LEU A 151 -0.77 -4.38 -4.51
C LEU A 151 -0.22 -4.96 -5.82
N ARG A 152 -1.09 -5.16 -6.82
CA ARG A 152 -0.70 -5.64 -8.14
C ARG A 152 -0.53 -4.53 -9.16
N TYR A 153 -1.06 -3.35 -8.88
CA TYR A 153 -0.94 -2.15 -9.69
C TYR A 153 -1.18 -0.88 -8.85
N GLY A 154 -0.80 0.26 -9.41
CA GLY A 154 -0.88 1.59 -8.78
C GLY A 154 0.47 2.28 -8.85
N ALA A 155 0.49 3.59 -8.96
CA ALA A 155 1.69 4.41 -9.03
C ALA A 155 1.93 5.18 -7.73
N GLY A 156 3.15 5.70 -7.57
CA GLY A 156 3.56 6.57 -6.49
C GLY A 156 3.79 5.88 -5.14
N VAL A 157 4.24 6.63 -4.16
CA VAL A 157 4.47 6.16 -2.79
C VAL A 157 3.17 5.76 -2.11
N LYS A 158 3.16 4.59 -1.49
CA LYS A 158 1.97 4.02 -0.83
C LYS A 158 1.92 4.45 0.64
N GLY A 159 1.06 5.42 0.97
CA GLY A 159 0.91 5.93 2.33
C GLY A 159 0.74 4.87 3.41
N LYS A 160 0.00 3.79 3.11
CA LYS A 160 -0.18 2.66 4.04
C LYS A 160 1.12 1.92 4.37
N VAL A 161 2.09 1.89 3.43
CA VAL A 161 3.42 1.31 3.68
C VAL A 161 4.21 2.22 4.60
N VAL A 162 4.20 3.53 4.32
CA VAL A 162 4.86 4.51 5.19
C VAL A 162 4.27 4.49 6.60
N GLU A 163 2.94 4.41 6.72
CA GLU A 163 2.24 4.31 8.01
C GLU A 163 2.60 3.01 8.76
N ALA A 164 2.70 1.89 8.06
CA ALA A 164 3.12 0.63 8.66
C ALA A 164 4.58 0.69 9.15
N VAL A 165 5.50 1.32 8.38
CA VAL A 165 6.88 1.58 8.82
C VAL A 165 6.90 2.47 10.05
N TYR A 166 6.13 3.58 10.04
CA TYR A 166 6.02 4.48 11.19
C TYR A 166 5.58 3.76 12.47
N ASN A 167 4.63 2.83 12.35
CA ASN A 167 4.14 2.03 13.48
C ASN A 167 5.07 0.86 13.84
N GLY A 168 6.22 0.70 13.19
CA GLY A 168 7.19 -0.37 13.46
C GLY A 168 6.64 -1.77 13.18
N ALA A 169 5.73 -1.88 12.22
CA ALA A 169 5.19 -3.16 11.81
C ALA A 169 6.18 -3.93 10.93
N ALA A 170 6.19 -5.25 11.03
CA ALA A 170 6.81 -6.10 10.01
C ALA A 170 5.92 -6.08 8.75
N ILE A 171 6.53 -5.84 7.59
CA ILE A 171 5.79 -5.61 6.34
C ILE A 171 6.17 -6.67 5.30
N VAL A 172 5.16 -7.24 4.66
CA VAL A 172 5.30 -8.00 3.41
C VAL A 172 4.50 -7.27 2.33
N THR A 173 5.15 -6.95 1.24
CA THR A 173 4.55 -6.19 0.14
C THR A 173 5.02 -6.69 -1.21
N THR A 174 4.40 -6.20 -2.29
CA THR A 174 4.88 -6.41 -3.66
C THR A 174 5.86 -5.31 -4.07
N SER A 175 6.53 -5.48 -5.22
CA SER A 175 7.35 -4.43 -5.84
C SER A 175 6.53 -3.15 -6.10
N ILE A 176 5.25 -3.28 -6.45
CA ILE A 176 4.33 -2.14 -6.58
C ILE A 176 4.10 -1.44 -5.24
N GLY A 177 3.95 -2.21 -4.15
CA GLY A 177 3.71 -1.63 -2.82
C GLY A 177 4.94 -0.94 -2.24
N SER A 178 6.15 -1.40 -2.55
CA SER A 178 7.42 -0.80 -2.10
C SER A 178 7.93 0.34 -2.97
N GLU A 179 7.26 0.63 -4.11
CA GLU A 179 7.67 1.66 -5.05
C GLU A 179 7.89 3.02 -4.36
N GLY A 180 9.04 3.63 -4.61
CA GLY A 180 9.40 4.95 -4.09
C GLY A 180 9.72 5.00 -2.59
N ILE A 181 9.78 3.86 -1.89
CA ILE A 181 10.23 3.77 -0.50
C ILE A 181 11.75 3.59 -0.49
N PRO A 182 12.52 4.54 0.07
CA PRO A 182 13.96 4.39 0.20
C PRO A 182 14.31 3.16 1.05
N GLU A 183 15.37 2.43 0.65
CA GLU A 183 15.89 1.27 1.39
C GLU A 183 14.80 0.22 1.76
N ALA A 184 13.83 0.02 0.84
CA ALA A 184 12.69 -0.87 1.07
C ALA A 184 13.11 -2.29 1.50
N ASP A 185 14.17 -2.82 0.91
CA ASP A 185 14.76 -4.14 1.21
C ASP A 185 15.26 -4.28 2.66
N ARG A 186 15.56 -3.17 3.34
CA ARG A 186 15.99 -3.15 4.75
C ARG A 186 14.82 -3.11 5.75
N VAL A 187 13.68 -2.60 5.33
CA VAL A 187 12.54 -2.34 6.24
C VAL A 187 11.32 -3.21 5.95
N MET A 188 11.31 -3.92 4.81
CA MET A 188 10.19 -4.79 4.45
C MET A 188 10.65 -5.98 3.60
N LYS A 189 9.80 -7.00 3.52
CA LYS A 189 9.99 -8.12 2.59
C LYS A 189 9.15 -7.87 1.34
N VAL A 190 9.80 -7.95 0.17
CA VAL A 190 9.12 -7.83 -1.13
C VAL A 190 8.90 -9.22 -1.72
N ALA A 191 7.66 -9.48 -2.16
CA ALA A 191 7.22 -10.75 -2.74
C ALA A 191 6.09 -10.47 -3.75
N ASP A 192 6.30 -10.83 -5.02
CA ASP A 192 5.37 -10.51 -6.11
C ASP A 192 4.41 -11.65 -6.47
N GLY A 193 4.49 -12.78 -5.79
CA GLY A 193 3.64 -13.93 -6.03
C GLY A 193 3.45 -14.81 -4.82
N PRO A 194 2.47 -15.77 -4.92
CA PRO A 194 2.11 -16.66 -3.80
C PRO A 194 3.24 -17.58 -3.35
N GLU A 195 4.20 -17.87 -4.22
CA GLU A 195 5.31 -18.78 -3.97
C GLU A 195 6.58 -18.07 -3.45
N ALA A 196 6.57 -16.71 -3.42
CA ALA A 196 7.69 -15.90 -2.96
C ALA A 196 7.54 -15.58 -1.46
#